data_0945e6e962ed1dd3506ce8cb01800910
#
_entry.id   0945e6e962ed1dd3506ce8cb01800910
#
_cell.length_a   1.000
_cell.length_b   1.000
_cell.length_c   1.000
_cell.angle_alpha   90.00
_cell.angle_beta   90.00
_cell.angle_gamma   90.00
#
_symmetry.space_group_name_H-M   'P 1'
#
loop_
_entity.id
_entity.type
_entity.pdbx_description
1 polymer ?
#
loop_
_entity_poly.entity_id
_entity_poly.type
_entity_poly.pdbx_seq_one_letter_code
_entity_poly.pdbx_strand_id
1 'polypeptide(L)'
;LQAQLQGQTQLKQQVMIGYSDSSKDGGILASQWHLYLAQQELAAIGAKHGIEIIFFHGRGGTVSRGAGPVHRFLQALPKGTVNGVLRLTEQGESIARKFANQATAVYNVELMQASLAAETLLSRKRKEVDPWFMEVMQELSGRSRETYRSLITHPDFVPFFRQATPIDALEHSRIGSRPPKRSGQATLEDLRAIPWVFAWNQARFYLPSWYGVGTALEEILKQRPHDFQKLKENLPELKLLNYVLYNVETTVASASESLMNDYASLVSDPALRDCFMEPILTEFRRTRQMLIEIFGAPVEARRPHVVQTIQLRESSLAILHRLQIEQLRTWRAWPENSPERDSSLEALLLTINAIAGGLRNTG
;
A
#
# COMPACT_ATOMS: atom_id res chain seq x y z
N LEU A 1 26.33 23.93 -11.22
CA LEU A 1 26.40 22.97 -10.10
C LEU A 1 27.87 22.68 -9.71
N GLN A 2 28.76 22.34 -10.65
CA GLN A 2 30.18 22.05 -10.35
C GLN A 2 30.90 23.24 -9.69
N ALA A 3 30.62 24.47 -10.10
CA ALA A 3 31.23 25.66 -9.52
C ALA A 3 30.77 25.98 -8.09
N GLN A 4 29.61 25.52 -7.65
CA GLN A 4 29.06 25.71 -6.31
C GLN A 4 29.57 24.67 -5.28
N LEU A 5 30.27 23.63 -5.75
CA LEU A 5 30.67 22.46 -4.96
C LEU A 5 32.19 22.42 -4.71
N GLN A 6 32.90 23.50 -5.05
CA GLN A 6 34.33 23.63 -4.76
C GLN A 6 34.59 23.57 -3.25
N GLY A 7 35.21 22.47 -2.80
CA GLY A 7 35.55 22.20 -1.41
C GLY A 7 34.84 21.00 -0.78
N GLN A 8 33.88 20.37 -1.41
CA GLN A 8 33.29 19.11 -0.92
C GLN A 8 34.09 17.91 -1.46
N THR A 9 34.52 17.04 -0.56
CA THR A 9 35.28 15.81 -0.91
C THR A 9 34.41 14.74 -1.60
N GLN A 10 33.09 14.84 -1.48
CA GLN A 10 32.13 13.93 -2.12
C GLN A 10 30.82 14.69 -2.44
N LEU A 11 30.41 14.64 -3.70
CA LEU A 11 29.14 15.24 -4.13
C LEU A 11 27.97 14.35 -3.71
N LYS A 12 26.95 14.95 -3.11
CA LYS A 12 25.73 14.23 -2.68
C LYS A 12 24.49 14.87 -3.29
N GLN A 13 23.61 14.03 -3.85
CA GLN A 13 22.30 14.45 -4.33
C GLN A 13 21.22 13.67 -3.63
N GLN A 14 20.25 14.38 -3.04
CA GLN A 14 19.06 13.74 -2.46
C GLN A 14 17.95 13.65 -3.49
N VAL A 15 17.34 12.46 -3.60
CA VAL A 15 16.21 12.18 -4.49
C VAL A 15 15.06 11.61 -3.68
N MET A 16 13.87 12.21 -3.80
CA MET A 16 12.67 11.71 -3.13
C MET A 16 12.00 10.61 -3.97
N ILE A 17 11.66 9.51 -3.30
CA ILE A 17 10.94 8.37 -3.87
C ILE A 17 9.51 8.36 -3.31
N GLY A 18 8.52 8.45 -4.22
CA GLY A 18 7.10 8.50 -3.88
C GLY A 18 6.42 7.15 -4.05
N TYR A 19 5.85 6.62 -2.95
CA TYR A 19 5.19 5.30 -2.93
C TYR A 19 3.70 5.37 -3.20
N SER A 20 3.03 6.42 -2.72
CA SER A 20 1.57 6.50 -2.72
C SER A 20 0.98 6.68 -4.12
N ASP A 21 1.50 7.64 -4.88
CA ASP A 21 0.99 7.93 -6.22
C ASP A 21 1.28 6.78 -7.19
N SER A 22 2.49 6.20 -7.14
CA SER A 22 2.83 5.05 -8.00
C SER A 22 1.96 3.82 -7.72
N SER A 23 1.61 3.57 -6.45
CA SER A 23 0.70 2.47 -6.10
C SER A 23 -0.75 2.74 -6.48
N LYS A 24 -1.20 4.00 -6.40
CA LYS A 24 -2.51 4.41 -6.90
C LYS A 24 -2.65 4.15 -8.39
N ASP A 25 -1.61 4.44 -9.17
CA ASP A 25 -1.63 4.38 -10.63
C ASP A 25 -1.36 2.98 -11.21
N GLY A 26 -0.65 2.13 -10.47
CA GLY A 26 -0.18 0.83 -10.99
C GLY A 26 -0.42 -0.39 -10.10
N GLY A 27 -0.98 -0.22 -8.89
CA GLY A 27 -1.06 -1.28 -7.89
C GLY A 27 0.28 -1.54 -7.18
N ILE A 28 0.24 -2.34 -6.12
CA ILE A 28 1.38 -2.51 -5.20
C ILE A 28 2.61 -3.16 -5.86
N LEU A 29 2.41 -4.24 -6.63
CA LEU A 29 3.53 -5.01 -7.18
C LEU A 29 4.31 -4.21 -8.23
N ALA A 30 3.60 -3.57 -9.16
CA ALA A 30 4.21 -2.71 -10.15
C ALA A 30 4.88 -1.48 -9.52
N SER A 31 4.23 -0.85 -8.54
CA SER A 31 4.80 0.28 -7.81
C SER A 31 6.14 -0.08 -7.16
N GLN A 32 6.18 -1.16 -6.39
CA GLN A 32 7.41 -1.57 -5.69
C GLN A 32 8.52 -1.98 -6.65
N TRP A 33 8.18 -2.66 -7.76
CA TRP A 33 9.14 -3.04 -8.79
C TRP A 33 9.73 -1.84 -9.51
N HIS A 34 8.91 -0.91 -10.00
CA HIS A 34 9.40 0.27 -10.69
C HIS A 34 10.22 1.21 -9.78
N LEU A 35 9.83 1.33 -8.51
CA LEU A 35 10.62 2.08 -7.53
C LEU A 35 11.96 1.40 -7.24
N TYR A 36 12.02 0.07 -7.26
CA TYR A 36 13.28 -0.67 -7.15
C TYR A 36 14.21 -0.38 -8.33
N LEU A 37 13.70 -0.51 -9.56
CA LEU A 37 14.46 -0.23 -10.79
C LEU A 37 14.94 1.22 -10.83
N ALA A 38 14.08 2.18 -10.54
CA ALA A 38 14.43 3.60 -10.54
C ALA A 38 15.56 3.92 -9.55
N GLN A 39 15.54 3.31 -8.36
CA GLN A 39 16.61 3.48 -7.39
C GLN A 39 17.93 2.86 -7.87
N GLN A 40 17.87 1.67 -8.46
CA GLN A 40 19.05 1.00 -9.02
C GLN A 40 19.69 1.83 -10.13
N GLU A 41 18.88 2.34 -11.06
CA GLU A 41 19.32 3.15 -12.16
C GLU A 41 19.91 4.50 -11.71
N LEU A 42 19.22 5.20 -10.81
CA LEU A 42 19.69 6.48 -10.25
C LEU A 42 21.02 6.31 -9.49
N ALA A 43 21.15 5.24 -8.71
CA ALA A 43 22.42 4.96 -8.01
C ALA A 43 23.56 4.68 -8.99
N ALA A 44 23.31 3.94 -10.07
CA ALA A 44 24.28 3.66 -11.11
C ALA A 44 24.71 4.93 -11.87
N ILE A 45 23.75 5.78 -12.24
CA ILE A 45 24.03 7.09 -12.86
C ILE A 45 24.84 7.98 -11.92
N GLY A 46 24.43 8.07 -10.64
CA GLY A 46 25.16 8.82 -9.63
C GLY A 46 26.63 8.36 -9.52
N ALA A 47 26.85 7.05 -9.40
CA ALA A 47 28.19 6.48 -9.32
C ALA A 47 29.03 6.82 -10.56
N LYS A 48 28.46 6.75 -11.77
CA LYS A 48 29.13 7.12 -13.02
C LYS A 48 29.63 8.58 -13.03
N HIS A 49 28.92 9.47 -12.35
CA HIS A 49 29.24 10.91 -12.28
C HIS A 49 29.92 11.31 -10.97
N GLY A 50 30.33 10.36 -10.12
CA GLY A 50 30.96 10.65 -8.83
C GLY A 50 30.01 11.32 -7.82
N ILE A 51 28.71 11.13 -7.97
CA ILE A 51 27.68 11.69 -7.09
C ILE A 51 27.05 10.57 -6.26
N GLU A 52 27.08 10.71 -4.95
CA GLU A 52 26.34 9.81 -4.07
C GLU A 52 24.87 10.19 -4.06
N ILE A 53 24.00 9.26 -4.45
CA ILE A 53 22.54 9.45 -4.38
C ILE A 53 22.03 9.01 -3.00
N ILE A 54 21.38 9.93 -2.29
CA ILE A 54 20.72 9.65 -1.03
C ILE A 54 19.22 9.62 -1.28
N PHE A 55 18.59 8.47 -1.05
CA PHE A 55 17.15 8.34 -1.25
C PHE A 55 16.37 8.82 -0.03
N PHE A 56 15.38 9.68 -0.29
CA PHE A 56 14.38 10.06 0.67
C PHE A 56 13.07 9.30 0.38
N HIS A 57 12.76 8.32 1.22
CA HIS A 57 11.59 7.47 1.04
C HIS A 57 10.34 8.15 1.59
N GLY A 58 9.51 8.68 0.68
CA GLY A 58 8.21 9.28 0.97
C GLY A 58 7.15 8.21 1.26
N ARG A 59 7.30 7.49 2.38
CA ARG A 59 6.41 6.40 2.78
C ARG A 59 5.21 6.93 3.54
N GLY A 60 4.06 6.24 3.41
CA GLY A 60 2.87 6.49 4.21
C GLY A 60 2.64 5.44 5.29
N GLY A 61 1.51 5.54 6.00
CA GLY A 61 1.14 4.65 7.11
C GLY A 61 0.63 3.27 6.70
N THR A 62 0.34 3.04 5.41
CA THR A 62 -0.27 1.80 4.89
C THR A 62 0.61 1.08 3.88
N VAL A 63 0.30 -0.20 3.64
CA VAL A 63 1.05 -1.05 2.70
C VAL A 63 1.12 -0.44 1.31
N SER A 64 -0.01 -0.01 0.74
CA SER A 64 -0.05 0.64 -0.58
C SER A 64 0.69 1.98 -0.64
N ARG A 65 1.05 2.55 0.51
CA ARG A 65 1.87 3.76 0.61
C ARG A 65 3.29 3.47 1.07
N GLY A 66 3.73 2.21 0.97
CA GLY A 66 5.07 1.78 1.30
C GLY A 66 5.32 1.44 2.77
N ALA A 67 4.26 1.35 3.61
CA ALA A 67 4.42 0.87 4.98
C ALA A 67 4.84 -0.59 5.02
N GLY A 68 5.43 -0.98 6.14
CA GLY A 68 5.88 -2.34 6.41
C GLY A 68 7.02 -2.34 7.43
N PRO A 69 7.43 -3.50 7.94
CA PRO A 69 8.53 -3.62 8.87
C PRO A 69 9.83 -3.03 8.30
N VAL A 70 10.48 -2.12 9.04
CA VAL A 70 11.65 -1.37 8.55
C VAL A 70 12.82 -2.26 8.14
N HIS A 71 13.06 -3.33 8.89
CA HIS A 71 14.14 -4.28 8.57
C HIS A 71 13.91 -4.99 7.23
N ARG A 72 12.67 -5.45 6.94
CA ARG A 72 12.32 -6.08 5.68
C ARG A 72 12.34 -5.07 4.52
N PHE A 73 11.89 -3.85 4.79
CA PHE A 73 11.95 -2.76 3.81
C PHE A 73 13.39 -2.49 3.38
N LEU A 74 14.31 -2.32 4.32
CA LEU A 74 15.72 -2.07 4.02
C LEU A 74 16.36 -3.24 3.25
N GLN A 75 16.05 -4.48 3.62
CA GLN A 75 16.51 -5.67 2.90
C GLN A 75 15.98 -5.76 1.46
N ALA A 76 14.82 -5.19 1.19
CA ALA A 76 14.18 -5.19 -0.13
C ALA A 76 14.72 -4.09 -1.08
N LEU A 77 15.52 -3.15 -0.58
CA LEU A 77 16.12 -2.10 -1.40
C LEU A 77 17.22 -2.63 -2.31
N PRO A 78 17.47 -1.99 -3.47
CA PRO A 78 18.55 -2.38 -4.37
C PRO A 78 19.92 -2.28 -3.70
N LYS A 79 20.83 -3.15 -4.13
CA LYS A 79 22.23 -3.11 -3.70
C LYS A 79 22.85 -1.73 -3.92
N GLY A 80 23.56 -1.21 -2.92
CA GLY A 80 24.28 0.05 -3.02
C GLY A 80 23.43 1.31 -2.83
N THR A 81 22.13 1.17 -2.55
CA THR A 81 21.24 2.33 -2.28
C THR A 81 21.17 2.74 -0.82
N VAL A 82 21.77 1.95 0.08
CA VAL A 82 21.87 2.21 1.51
C VAL A 82 23.34 2.31 1.91
N ASN A 83 23.78 3.51 2.28
CA ASN A 83 25.17 3.85 2.61
C ASN A 83 25.28 4.49 3.99
N GLY A 84 24.74 3.85 5.04
CA GLY A 84 24.77 4.37 6.40
C GLY A 84 23.77 5.49 6.69
N VAL A 85 22.99 5.91 5.71
CA VAL A 85 21.98 6.95 5.84
C VAL A 85 20.61 6.41 5.42
N LEU A 86 19.62 6.58 6.29
CA LEU A 86 18.21 6.32 5.99
C LEU A 86 17.43 7.59 6.20
N ARG A 87 16.77 8.08 5.14
CA ARG A 87 15.82 9.18 5.23
C ARG A 87 14.44 8.72 4.77
N LEU A 88 13.48 8.80 5.67
CA LEU A 88 12.10 8.38 5.39
C LEU A 88 11.10 9.34 6.02
N THR A 89 9.90 9.40 5.46
CA THR A 89 8.74 10.05 6.08
C THR A 89 8.09 9.08 7.04
N GLU A 90 7.75 9.56 8.24
CA GLU A 90 6.79 8.91 9.13
C GLU A 90 5.54 9.80 9.23
N GLN A 91 4.37 9.20 9.14
CA GLN A 91 3.11 9.92 9.31
C GLN A 91 2.82 10.16 10.80
N GLY A 92 2.05 11.21 11.13
CA GLY A 92 1.76 11.60 12.52
C GLY A 92 1.21 10.47 13.38
N GLU A 93 0.28 9.69 12.86
CA GLU A 93 -0.29 8.51 13.53
C GLU A 93 0.74 7.39 13.74
N SER A 94 1.68 7.23 12.80
CA SER A 94 2.78 6.28 12.94
C SER A 94 3.79 6.74 13.98
N ILE A 95 4.08 8.04 14.04
CA ILE A 95 4.94 8.65 15.07
C ILE A 95 4.33 8.42 16.44
N ALA A 96 3.05 8.75 16.64
CA ALA A 96 2.38 8.55 17.92
C ALA A 96 2.43 7.08 18.36
N ARG A 97 2.16 6.14 17.45
CA ARG A 97 2.18 4.71 17.78
C ARG A 97 3.56 4.15 18.07
N LYS A 98 4.59 4.60 17.34
CA LYS A 98 5.96 4.07 17.45
C LYS A 98 6.75 4.71 18.59
N PHE A 99 6.47 5.97 18.92
CA PHE A 99 7.36 6.79 19.74
C PHE A 99 6.70 7.45 20.95
N ALA A 100 5.39 7.32 21.17
CA ALA A 100 4.71 7.91 22.33
C ALA A 100 5.06 7.22 23.67
N ASN A 101 5.45 5.96 23.63
CA ASN A 101 5.92 5.22 24.82
C ASN A 101 7.43 4.96 24.72
N GLN A 102 8.17 5.23 25.79
CA GLN A 102 9.64 5.13 25.81
C GLN A 102 10.14 3.72 25.40
N ALA A 103 9.58 2.66 25.95
CA ALA A 103 10.02 1.28 25.62
C ALA A 103 9.81 0.97 24.14
N THR A 104 8.64 1.35 23.60
CA THR A 104 8.32 1.18 22.18
C THR A 104 9.20 2.05 21.30
N ALA A 105 9.50 3.29 21.74
CA ALA A 105 10.37 4.21 21.01
C ALA A 105 11.80 3.65 20.91
N VAL A 106 12.38 3.22 22.03
CA VAL A 106 13.71 2.59 22.08
C VAL A 106 13.77 1.38 21.15
N TYR A 107 12.81 0.46 21.27
CA TYR A 107 12.74 -0.72 20.42
C TYR A 107 12.71 -0.37 18.92
N ASN A 108 11.87 0.61 18.52
CA ASN A 108 11.77 0.99 17.10
C ASN A 108 13.05 1.67 16.59
N VAL A 109 13.70 2.51 17.42
CA VAL A 109 14.95 3.17 17.06
C VAL A 109 16.09 2.15 16.95
N GLU A 110 16.23 1.25 17.92
CA GLU A 110 17.24 0.18 17.90
C GLU A 110 17.06 -0.74 16.71
N LEU A 111 15.82 -1.17 16.43
CA LEU A 111 15.52 -2.00 15.26
C LEU A 111 15.89 -1.28 13.95
N MET A 112 15.60 0.01 13.85
CA MET A 112 15.92 0.80 12.66
C MET A 112 17.44 0.97 12.51
N GLN A 113 18.15 1.28 13.58
CA GLN A 113 19.62 1.43 13.57
C GLN A 113 20.32 0.11 13.26
N ALA A 114 19.92 -0.97 13.91
CA ALA A 114 20.48 -2.31 13.65
C ALA A 114 20.25 -2.74 12.21
N SER A 115 19.04 -2.50 11.68
CA SER A 115 18.70 -2.84 10.29
C SER A 115 19.50 -2.00 9.31
N LEU A 116 19.69 -0.70 9.57
CA LEU A 116 20.48 0.18 8.74
C LEU A 116 21.96 -0.23 8.74
N ALA A 117 22.52 -0.51 9.91
CA ALA A 117 23.91 -0.97 10.06
C ALA A 117 24.14 -2.30 9.33
N ALA A 118 23.25 -3.27 9.57
CA ALA A 118 23.30 -4.58 8.90
C ALA A 118 23.23 -4.42 7.37
N GLU A 119 22.29 -3.63 6.86
CA GLU A 119 22.14 -3.42 5.43
C GLU A 119 23.35 -2.71 4.81
N THR A 120 23.89 -1.69 5.47
CA THR A 120 25.09 -0.98 5.02
C THR A 120 26.29 -1.90 4.87
N LEU A 121 26.46 -2.84 5.82
CA LEU A 121 27.57 -3.79 5.81
C LEU A 121 27.36 -4.98 4.86
N LEU A 122 26.14 -5.52 4.85
CA LEU A 122 25.82 -6.75 4.11
C LEU A 122 25.49 -6.48 2.64
N SER A 123 24.90 -5.33 2.31
CA SER A 123 24.54 -5.02 0.92
C SER A 123 25.75 -5.02 -0.02
N ARG A 124 26.91 -4.61 0.47
CA ARG A 124 28.19 -4.65 -0.30
C ARG A 124 28.60 -6.05 -0.70
N LYS A 125 28.23 -7.07 0.11
CA LYS A 125 28.53 -8.48 -0.13
C LYS A 125 27.43 -9.21 -0.92
N ARG A 126 26.27 -8.57 -1.14
CA ARG A 126 25.21 -9.19 -1.93
C ARG A 126 25.66 -9.45 -3.35
N LYS A 127 25.28 -10.62 -3.85
CA LYS A 127 25.42 -10.93 -5.27
C LYS A 127 24.54 -9.98 -6.10
N GLU A 128 24.89 -9.79 -7.35
CA GLU A 128 23.98 -9.13 -8.29
C GLU A 128 22.69 -9.94 -8.40
N VAL A 129 21.62 -9.24 -8.71
CA VAL A 129 20.31 -9.87 -8.88
C VAL A 129 20.36 -10.78 -10.10
N ASP A 130 19.89 -12.02 -9.92
CA ASP A 130 19.82 -13.00 -11.02
C ASP A 130 18.99 -12.42 -12.18
N PRO A 131 19.52 -12.39 -13.43
CA PRO A 131 18.77 -11.93 -14.60
C PRO A 131 17.42 -12.65 -14.78
N TRP A 132 17.34 -13.93 -14.44
CA TRP A 132 16.10 -14.67 -14.41
C TRP A 132 15.05 -14.01 -13.48
N PHE A 133 15.47 -13.62 -12.27
CA PHE A 133 14.57 -12.96 -11.32
C PHE A 133 14.10 -11.59 -11.84
N MET A 134 14.99 -10.84 -12.50
CA MET A 134 14.62 -9.55 -13.11
C MET A 134 13.55 -9.74 -14.18
N GLU A 135 13.70 -10.76 -15.04
CA GLU A 135 12.72 -11.09 -16.08
C GLU A 135 11.38 -11.49 -15.49
N VAL A 136 11.35 -12.42 -14.52
CA VAL A 136 10.12 -12.87 -13.88
C VAL A 136 9.42 -11.75 -13.12
N MET A 137 10.16 -10.90 -12.43
CA MET A 137 9.61 -9.72 -11.74
C MET A 137 9.02 -8.70 -12.71
N GLN A 138 9.66 -8.50 -13.86
CA GLN A 138 9.14 -7.61 -14.91
C GLN A 138 7.79 -8.14 -15.43
N GLU A 139 7.68 -9.45 -15.66
CA GLU A 139 6.44 -10.08 -16.09
C GLU A 139 5.36 -10.00 -15.01
N LEU A 140 5.64 -10.40 -13.77
CA LEU A 140 4.73 -10.29 -12.63
C LEU A 140 4.21 -8.85 -12.45
N SER A 141 5.11 -7.89 -12.51
CA SER A 141 4.79 -6.46 -12.39
C SER A 141 3.89 -5.99 -13.53
N GLY A 142 4.20 -6.38 -14.77
CA GLY A 142 3.43 -6.03 -15.97
C GLY A 142 1.99 -6.54 -15.89
N ARG A 143 1.81 -7.84 -15.61
CA ARG A 143 0.51 -8.50 -15.50
C ARG A 143 -0.33 -7.94 -14.33
N SER A 144 0.30 -7.75 -13.17
CA SER A 144 -0.37 -7.15 -12.02
C SER A 144 -0.86 -5.74 -12.32
N ARG A 145 -0.03 -4.93 -13.00
CA ARG A 145 -0.39 -3.57 -13.42
C ARG A 145 -1.53 -3.56 -14.43
N GLU A 146 -1.48 -4.42 -15.42
CA GLU A 146 -2.52 -4.54 -16.44
C GLU A 146 -3.87 -4.89 -15.80
N THR A 147 -3.91 -5.91 -14.96
CA THR A 147 -5.10 -6.32 -14.21
C THR A 147 -5.63 -5.19 -13.33
N TYR A 148 -4.75 -4.49 -12.60
CA TYR A 148 -5.16 -3.37 -11.76
C TYR A 148 -5.72 -2.21 -12.59
N ARG A 149 -5.05 -1.86 -13.68
CA ARG A 149 -5.48 -0.76 -14.55
C ARG A 149 -6.77 -1.06 -15.28
N SER A 150 -7.00 -2.29 -15.75
CA SER A 150 -8.28 -2.66 -16.39
C SER A 150 -9.49 -2.37 -15.51
N LEU A 151 -9.35 -2.53 -14.18
CA LEU A 151 -10.39 -2.17 -13.22
C LEU A 151 -10.54 -0.65 -13.07
N ILE A 152 -9.46 0.04 -12.72
CA ILE A 152 -9.53 1.45 -12.32
C ILE A 152 -9.74 2.42 -13.49
N THR A 153 -9.44 2.02 -14.72
CA THR A 153 -9.67 2.84 -15.92
C THR A 153 -11.02 2.56 -16.59
N HIS A 154 -11.83 1.67 -16.04
CA HIS A 154 -13.19 1.46 -16.54
C HIS A 154 -14.01 2.76 -16.38
N PRO A 155 -14.79 3.17 -17.39
CA PRO A 155 -15.55 4.45 -17.35
C PRO A 155 -16.42 4.63 -16.11
N ASP A 156 -17.05 3.55 -15.66
CA ASP A 156 -17.97 3.57 -14.52
C ASP A 156 -17.28 3.29 -13.16
N PHE A 157 -15.95 3.16 -13.14
CA PHE A 157 -15.24 2.85 -11.91
C PHE A 157 -15.33 3.96 -10.87
N VAL A 158 -15.22 5.22 -11.26
CA VAL A 158 -15.31 6.35 -10.34
C VAL A 158 -16.71 6.45 -9.71
N PRO A 159 -17.82 6.33 -10.47
CA PRO A 159 -19.16 6.20 -9.90
C PRO A 159 -19.31 5.07 -8.87
N PHE A 160 -18.80 3.87 -9.16
CA PHE A 160 -18.77 2.77 -8.21
C PHE A 160 -17.96 3.11 -6.95
N PHE A 161 -16.72 3.55 -7.12
CA PHE A 161 -15.83 3.92 -6.02
C PHE A 161 -16.45 4.94 -5.07
N ARG A 162 -17.07 5.98 -5.61
CA ARG A 162 -17.69 7.04 -4.81
C ARG A 162 -18.88 6.55 -4.01
N GLN A 163 -19.64 5.58 -4.52
CA GLN A 163 -20.80 5.02 -3.82
C GLN A 163 -20.37 3.91 -2.84
N ALA A 164 -19.44 3.04 -3.21
CA ALA A 164 -19.00 1.91 -2.41
C ALA A 164 -18.00 2.28 -1.29
N THR A 165 -17.61 3.55 -1.17
CA THR A 165 -16.66 4.01 -0.14
C THR A 165 -17.11 5.35 0.46
N PRO A 166 -16.58 5.75 1.64
CA PRO A 166 -16.92 7.05 2.23
C PRO A 166 -16.07 8.21 1.65
N ILE A 167 -15.63 8.15 0.39
CA ILE A 167 -14.72 9.17 -0.18
C ILE A 167 -15.33 10.55 -0.20
N ASP A 168 -16.63 10.66 -0.47
CA ASP A 168 -17.36 11.92 -0.47
C ASP A 168 -17.38 12.59 0.92
N ALA A 169 -17.57 11.83 1.98
CA ALA A 169 -17.45 12.34 3.35
C ALA A 169 -16.00 12.69 3.71
N LEU A 170 -15.01 11.89 3.23
CA LEU A 170 -13.59 12.16 3.44
C LEU A 170 -13.14 13.46 2.77
N GLU A 171 -13.78 13.87 1.67
CA GLU A 171 -13.52 15.16 1.00
C GLU A 171 -13.85 16.37 1.90
N HIS A 172 -14.72 16.23 2.87
CA HIS A 172 -15.04 17.25 3.89
C HIS A 172 -14.09 17.18 5.11
N SER A 173 -13.30 16.13 5.24
CA SER A 173 -12.35 15.99 6.34
C SER A 173 -11.02 16.69 6.05
N ARG A 174 -10.36 17.17 7.12
CA ARG A 174 -9.00 17.76 7.01
C ARG A 174 -7.93 16.66 7.16
N ILE A 175 -7.96 15.67 6.27
CA ILE A 175 -6.97 14.61 6.25
C ILE A 175 -5.76 15.02 5.39
N GLY A 176 -4.57 15.11 6.02
CA GLY A 176 -3.35 15.54 5.38
C GLY A 176 -3.19 17.06 5.30
N SER A 177 -2.03 17.50 4.80
CA SER A 177 -1.66 18.92 4.72
C SER A 177 -2.19 19.62 3.45
N ARG A 178 -2.89 18.92 2.56
CA ARG A 178 -3.34 19.42 1.26
C ARG A 178 -4.82 19.08 1.04
N PRO A 179 -5.54 19.86 0.23
CA PRO A 179 -6.92 19.53 -0.15
C PRO A 179 -7.02 18.13 -0.76
N PRO A 180 -8.14 17.42 -0.56
CA PRO A 180 -8.32 16.04 -1.05
C PRO A 180 -8.35 15.91 -2.58
N LYS A 181 -8.71 16.99 -3.29
CA LYS A 181 -8.73 17.09 -4.75
C LYS A 181 -7.71 18.10 -5.28
N ARG A 182 -7.30 17.94 -6.54
CA ARG A 182 -6.38 18.87 -7.24
C ARG A 182 -7.12 19.99 -7.95
N SER A 183 -8.15 19.67 -8.73
CA SER A 183 -8.89 20.63 -9.58
C SER A 183 -10.39 20.68 -9.33
N GLY A 184 -10.93 19.83 -8.49
CA GLY A 184 -12.37 19.75 -8.21
C GLY A 184 -13.17 18.92 -9.21
N GLN A 185 -12.54 18.33 -10.23
CA GLN A 185 -13.20 17.38 -11.12
C GLN A 185 -13.34 16.02 -10.44
N ALA A 186 -14.41 15.28 -10.77
CA ALA A 186 -14.66 13.96 -10.20
C ALA A 186 -13.96 12.84 -11.00
N THR A 187 -12.66 13.04 -11.31
CA THR A 187 -11.83 12.06 -12.03
C THR A 187 -10.85 11.36 -11.11
N LEU A 188 -10.34 10.21 -11.55
CA LEU A 188 -9.33 9.46 -10.80
C LEU A 188 -8.02 10.26 -10.66
N GLU A 189 -7.62 10.99 -11.70
CA GLU A 189 -6.41 11.83 -11.73
C GLU A 189 -6.50 13.00 -10.75
N ASP A 190 -7.70 13.51 -10.51
CA ASP A 190 -7.95 14.61 -9.57
C ASP A 190 -7.84 14.17 -8.11
N LEU A 191 -8.17 12.92 -7.81
CA LEU A 191 -8.06 12.35 -6.46
C LEU A 191 -6.59 12.19 -6.03
N ARG A 192 -6.27 12.70 -4.85
CA ARG A 192 -4.96 12.49 -4.23
C ARG A 192 -4.84 11.08 -3.66
N ALA A 193 -3.61 10.56 -3.64
CA ALA A 193 -3.35 9.19 -3.20
C ALA A 193 -3.74 8.92 -1.73
N ILE A 194 -3.67 9.91 -0.83
CA ILE A 194 -4.05 9.71 0.58
C ILE A 194 -5.55 9.46 0.73
N PRO A 195 -6.46 10.35 0.27
CA PRO A 195 -7.90 10.09 0.33
C PRO A 195 -8.32 8.82 -0.41
N TRP A 196 -7.70 8.55 -1.58
CA TRP A 196 -7.90 7.33 -2.34
C TRP A 196 -7.67 6.06 -1.52
N VAL A 197 -6.47 5.92 -0.96
CA VAL A 197 -6.11 4.74 -0.15
C VAL A 197 -6.97 4.67 1.10
N PHE A 198 -7.22 5.82 1.74
CA PHE A 198 -7.97 5.86 2.98
C PHE A 198 -9.42 5.43 2.80
N ALA A 199 -10.08 5.84 1.70
CA ALA A 199 -11.44 5.42 1.39
C ALA A 199 -11.56 3.89 1.23
N TRP A 200 -10.64 3.26 0.50
CA TRP A 200 -10.60 1.81 0.35
C TRP A 200 -10.34 1.06 1.66
N ASN A 201 -9.51 1.64 2.52
CA ASN A 201 -9.21 1.04 3.83
C ASN A 201 -10.41 1.16 4.77
N GLN A 202 -11.09 2.31 4.77
CA GLN A 202 -12.33 2.53 5.53
C GLN A 202 -13.40 1.50 5.18
N ALA A 203 -13.54 1.18 3.90
CA ALA A 203 -14.52 0.19 3.43
C ALA A 203 -13.96 -1.26 3.42
N ARG A 204 -12.79 -1.52 4.02
CA ARG A 204 -12.15 -2.84 4.15
C ARG A 204 -11.81 -3.54 2.85
N PHE A 205 -11.75 -2.82 1.73
CA PHE A 205 -11.28 -3.36 0.45
C PHE A 205 -9.76 -3.44 0.38
N TYR A 206 -9.04 -2.42 0.80
CA TYR A 206 -7.58 -2.29 0.65
C TYR A 206 -7.10 -2.49 -0.80
N LEU A 207 -7.93 -2.19 -1.76
CA LEU A 207 -7.79 -2.56 -3.17
C LEU A 207 -6.39 -2.31 -3.77
N PRO A 208 -5.76 -1.12 -3.61
CA PRO A 208 -4.46 -0.83 -4.21
C PRO A 208 -3.31 -1.68 -3.65
N SER A 209 -3.54 -2.39 -2.54
CA SER A 209 -2.51 -3.14 -1.83
C SER A 209 -2.43 -4.61 -2.22
N TRP A 210 -3.33 -5.11 -3.07
CA TRP A 210 -3.35 -6.53 -3.42
C TRP A 210 -3.94 -6.84 -4.81
N TYR A 211 -4.80 -5.98 -5.37
CA TYR A 211 -5.50 -6.27 -6.62
C TYR A 211 -4.53 -6.44 -7.79
N GLY A 212 -4.70 -7.51 -8.55
CA GLY A 212 -3.84 -7.91 -9.66
C GLY A 212 -2.64 -8.79 -9.28
N VAL A 213 -2.36 -8.98 -7.99
CA VAL A 213 -1.25 -9.85 -7.55
C VAL A 213 -1.59 -11.32 -7.73
N GLY A 214 -2.84 -11.71 -7.43
CA GLY A 214 -3.31 -13.07 -7.60
C GLY A 214 -3.28 -13.51 -9.07
N THR A 215 -3.81 -12.71 -9.96
CA THR A 215 -3.77 -12.96 -11.42
C THR A 215 -2.34 -13.10 -11.90
N ALA A 216 -1.43 -12.19 -11.53
CA ALA A 216 -0.04 -12.27 -11.96
C ALA A 216 0.66 -13.56 -11.51
N LEU A 217 0.48 -13.97 -10.26
CA LEU A 217 1.05 -15.21 -9.72
C LEU A 217 0.43 -16.45 -10.38
N GLU A 218 -0.89 -16.46 -10.57
CA GLU A 218 -1.59 -17.57 -11.21
C GLU A 218 -1.15 -17.78 -12.66
N GLU A 219 -0.94 -16.69 -13.39
CA GLU A 219 -0.46 -16.77 -14.77
C GLU A 219 0.97 -17.31 -14.87
N ILE A 220 1.87 -16.89 -13.98
CA ILE A 220 3.21 -17.48 -13.89
C ILE A 220 3.11 -18.97 -13.55
N LEU A 221 2.25 -19.36 -12.60
CA LEU A 221 2.05 -20.77 -12.27
C LEU A 221 1.58 -21.59 -13.48
N LYS A 222 0.65 -21.04 -14.30
CA LYS A 222 0.08 -21.74 -15.47
C LYS A 222 1.03 -21.78 -16.65
N GLN A 223 1.69 -20.68 -16.96
CA GLN A 223 2.50 -20.52 -18.18
C GLN A 223 3.97 -20.90 -17.98
N ARG A 224 4.50 -20.71 -16.76
CA ARG A 224 5.91 -20.93 -16.40
C ARG A 224 5.99 -21.68 -15.05
N PRO A 225 5.43 -22.89 -14.92
CA PRO A 225 5.33 -23.61 -13.62
C PRO A 225 6.69 -23.86 -12.97
N HIS A 226 7.75 -24.08 -13.77
CA HIS A 226 9.11 -24.21 -13.27
C HIS A 226 9.60 -22.92 -12.60
N ASP A 227 9.32 -21.76 -13.19
CA ASP A 227 9.70 -20.48 -12.60
C ASP A 227 8.90 -20.18 -11.33
N PHE A 228 7.62 -20.52 -11.30
CA PHE A 228 6.82 -20.42 -10.08
C PHE A 228 7.41 -21.27 -8.94
N GLN A 229 7.79 -22.52 -9.25
CA GLN A 229 8.43 -23.39 -8.26
C GLN A 229 9.77 -22.82 -7.79
N LYS A 230 10.59 -22.29 -8.71
CA LYS A 230 11.84 -21.62 -8.37
C LYS A 230 11.64 -20.36 -7.53
N LEU A 231 10.59 -19.56 -7.80
CA LEU A 231 10.20 -18.43 -6.93
C LEU A 231 9.85 -18.91 -5.52
N LYS A 232 9.04 -19.95 -5.41
CA LYS A 232 8.60 -20.53 -4.13
C LYS A 232 9.78 -20.99 -3.29
N GLU A 233 10.68 -21.77 -3.87
CA GLU A 233 11.85 -22.33 -3.19
C GLU A 233 12.85 -21.25 -2.73
N ASN A 234 13.02 -20.19 -3.52
CA ASN A 234 13.97 -19.13 -3.24
C ASN A 234 13.33 -17.89 -2.60
N LEU A 235 12.04 -17.91 -2.31
CA LEU A 235 11.30 -16.73 -1.81
C LEU A 235 11.98 -16.03 -0.61
N PRO A 236 12.55 -16.73 0.39
CA PRO A 236 13.26 -16.08 1.49
C PRO A 236 14.46 -15.23 1.06
N GLU A 237 15.12 -15.59 -0.06
CA GLU A 237 16.27 -14.89 -0.60
C GLU A 237 15.89 -13.79 -1.60
N LEU A 238 14.71 -13.89 -2.22
CA LEU A 238 14.15 -12.90 -3.14
C LEU A 238 13.54 -11.73 -2.35
N LYS A 239 14.39 -10.93 -1.70
CA LYS A 239 14.03 -9.98 -0.64
C LYS A 239 12.92 -9.00 -1.04
N LEU A 240 12.96 -8.47 -2.27
CA LEU A 240 11.92 -7.56 -2.78
C LEU A 240 10.56 -8.28 -2.89
N LEU A 241 10.52 -9.42 -3.58
CA LEU A 241 9.26 -10.17 -3.78
C LEU A 241 8.70 -10.65 -2.44
N ASN A 242 9.57 -11.20 -1.57
CA ASN A 242 9.17 -11.63 -0.23
C ASN A 242 8.56 -10.46 0.58
N TYR A 243 9.19 -9.28 0.55
CA TYR A 243 8.68 -8.09 1.23
C TYR A 243 7.31 -7.67 0.69
N VAL A 244 7.14 -7.63 -0.63
CA VAL A 244 5.86 -7.25 -1.24
C VAL A 244 4.77 -8.25 -0.90
N LEU A 245 5.01 -9.56 -1.11
CA LEU A 245 4.01 -10.60 -0.84
C LEU A 245 3.66 -10.71 0.65
N TYR A 246 4.63 -10.52 1.55
CA TYR A 246 4.39 -10.44 2.99
C TYR A 246 3.43 -9.29 3.37
N ASN A 247 3.58 -8.14 2.73
CA ASN A 247 2.73 -6.98 2.95
C ASN A 247 1.34 -7.19 2.31
N VAL A 248 1.28 -7.74 1.10
CA VAL A 248 0.04 -8.13 0.42
C VAL A 248 -0.77 -9.08 1.30
N GLU A 249 -0.13 -10.13 1.85
CA GLU A 249 -0.77 -11.09 2.74
C GLU A 249 -1.35 -10.42 4.01
N THR A 250 -0.60 -9.49 4.62
CA THR A 250 -1.10 -8.72 5.77
C THR A 250 -2.35 -7.92 5.42
N THR A 251 -2.39 -7.36 4.23
CA THR A 251 -3.51 -6.55 3.76
C THR A 251 -4.72 -7.40 3.41
N VAL A 252 -4.50 -8.53 2.73
CA VAL A 252 -5.56 -9.50 2.41
C VAL A 252 -6.16 -10.09 3.70
N ALA A 253 -5.34 -10.38 4.71
CA ALA A 253 -5.82 -10.81 6.02
C ALA A 253 -6.64 -9.73 6.75
N SER A 254 -6.37 -8.44 6.48
CA SER A 254 -7.11 -7.31 7.05
C SER A 254 -8.36 -6.94 6.26
N ALA A 255 -8.47 -7.35 5.00
CA ALA A 255 -9.64 -7.13 4.18
C ALA A 255 -10.82 -8.02 4.63
N SER A 256 -12.04 -7.64 4.32
CA SER A 256 -13.24 -8.38 4.73
C SER A 256 -14.24 -8.46 3.59
N GLU A 257 -14.44 -9.66 3.05
CA GLU A 257 -15.39 -9.92 1.96
C GLU A 257 -16.83 -9.53 2.36
N SER A 258 -17.22 -9.80 3.62
CA SER A 258 -18.52 -9.38 4.13
C SER A 258 -18.67 -7.85 4.12
N LEU A 259 -17.68 -7.13 4.65
CA LEU A 259 -17.73 -5.66 4.67
C LEU A 259 -17.63 -5.04 3.28
N MET A 260 -16.86 -5.63 2.36
CA MET A 260 -16.87 -5.21 0.95
C MET A 260 -18.29 -5.24 0.37
N ASN A 261 -19.02 -6.34 0.60
CA ASN A 261 -20.41 -6.48 0.15
C ASN A 261 -21.34 -5.48 0.86
N ASP A 262 -21.17 -5.28 2.18
CA ASP A 262 -21.98 -4.33 2.94
C ASP A 262 -21.81 -2.89 2.43
N TYR A 263 -20.58 -2.44 2.17
CA TYR A 263 -20.32 -1.13 1.56
C TYR A 263 -20.77 -1.06 0.11
N ALA A 264 -20.60 -2.11 -0.67
CA ALA A 264 -21.11 -2.16 -2.03
C ALA A 264 -22.64 -2.09 -2.11
N SER A 265 -23.37 -2.46 -1.05
CA SER A 265 -24.81 -2.27 -0.97
C SER A 265 -25.27 -0.79 -0.97
N LEU A 266 -24.33 0.15 -0.82
CA LEU A 266 -24.55 1.58 -0.96
C LEU A 266 -24.62 2.02 -2.43
N VAL A 267 -24.20 1.18 -3.38
CA VAL A 267 -24.30 1.43 -4.81
C VAL A 267 -25.75 1.26 -5.23
N SER A 268 -26.35 2.32 -5.72
CA SER A 268 -27.79 2.37 -6.03
C SER A 268 -28.18 1.51 -7.23
N ASP A 269 -27.30 1.40 -8.22
CA ASP A 269 -27.50 0.55 -9.42
C ASP A 269 -26.89 -0.84 -9.19
N PRO A 270 -27.74 -1.91 -9.14
CA PRO A 270 -27.25 -3.27 -9.00
C PRO A 270 -26.31 -3.72 -10.14
N ALA A 271 -26.56 -3.26 -11.38
CA ALA A 271 -25.71 -3.62 -12.52
C ALA A 271 -24.31 -3.02 -12.38
N LEU A 272 -24.23 -1.75 -11.96
CA LEU A 272 -22.96 -1.08 -11.64
C LEU A 272 -22.23 -1.79 -10.50
N ARG A 273 -22.94 -2.13 -9.43
CA ARG A 273 -22.36 -2.85 -8.29
C ARG A 273 -21.76 -4.18 -8.72
N ASP A 274 -22.52 -5.00 -9.41
CA ASP A 274 -22.13 -6.38 -9.74
C ASP A 274 -21.00 -6.39 -10.78
N CYS A 275 -20.98 -5.43 -11.71
CA CYS A 275 -19.89 -5.21 -12.67
C CYS A 275 -18.51 -5.09 -11.99
N PHE A 276 -18.44 -4.48 -10.82
CA PHE A 276 -17.16 -4.30 -10.10
C PHE A 276 -16.97 -5.31 -8.97
N MET A 277 -18.02 -5.70 -8.26
CA MET A 277 -17.87 -6.62 -7.14
C MET A 277 -17.48 -8.03 -7.54
N GLU A 278 -17.99 -8.52 -8.66
CA GLU A 278 -17.64 -9.87 -9.16
C GLU A 278 -16.14 -10.01 -9.44
N PRO A 279 -15.50 -9.13 -10.27
CA PRO A 279 -14.06 -9.21 -10.50
C PRO A 279 -13.24 -8.92 -9.22
N ILE A 280 -13.68 -8.00 -8.35
CA ILE A 280 -12.98 -7.69 -7.10
C ILE A 280 -12.95 -8.92 -6.18
N LEU A 281 -14.09 -9.56 -5.94
CA LEU A 281 -14.17 -10.74 -5.08
C LEU A 281 -13.45 -11.95 -5.67
N THR A 282 -13.52 -12.13 -6.99
CA THR A 282 -12.80 -13.19 -7.71
C THR A 282 -11.30 -13.02 -7.53
N GLU A 283 -10.78 -11.81 -7.77
CA GLU A 283 -9.36 -11.51 -7.60
C GLU A 283 -8.91 -11.59 -6.12
N PHE A 284 -9.79 -11.23 -5.18
CA PHE A 284 -9.50 -11.37 -3.75
C PHE A 284 -9.28 -12.82 -3.36
N ARG A 285 -10.18 -13.72 -3.77
CA ARG A 285 -10.08 -15.16 -3.50
C ARG A 285 -8.87 -15.76 -4.21
N ARG A 286 -8.61 -15.39 -5.47
CA ARG A 286 -7.43 -15.79 -6.22
C ARG A 286 -6.14 -15.35 -5.52
N THR A 287 -6.06 -14.09 -5.09
CA THR A 287 -4.89 -13.59 -4.37
C THR A 287 -4.64 -14.37 -3.08
N ARG A 288 -5.68 -14.68 -2.29
CA ARG A 288 -5.56 -15.54 -1.09
C ARG A 288 -5.01 -16.92 -1.44
N GLN A 289 -5.55 -17.56 -2.45
CA GLN A 289 -5.10 -18.88 -2.87
C GLN A 289 -3.64 -18.85 -3.34
N MET A 290 -3.27 -17.90 -4.17
CA MET A 290 -1.91 -17.79 -4.70
C MET A 290 -0.87 -17.44 -3.62
N LEU A 291 -1.26 -16.71 -2.58
CA LEU A 291 -0.41 -16.49 -1.40
C LEU A 291 -0.19 -17.79 -0.62
N ILE A 292 -1.20 -18.64 -0.47
CA ILE A 292 -1.04 -19.97 0.15
C ILE A 292 -0.09 -20.84 -0.70
N GLU A 293 -0.26 -20.85 -2.01
CA GLU A 293 0.58 -21.62 -2.93
C GLU A 293 2.05 -21.21 -2.86
N ILE A 294 2.34 -19.92 -2.98
CA ILE A 294 3.72 -19.42 -3.00
C ILE A 294 4.43 -19.52 -1.64
N PHE A 295 3.69 -19.33 -0.54
CA PHE A 295 4.22 -19.45 0.81
C PHE A 295 4.19 -20.88 1.37
N GLY A 296 3.44 -21.79 0.75
CA GLY A 296 3.29 -23.18 1.16
C GLY A 296 2.36 -23.44 2.34
N ALA A 297 1.79 -22.39 2.96
CA ALA A 297 0.82 -22.52 4.04
C ALA A 297 0.02 -21.23 4.23
N PRO A 298 -1.19 -21.27 4.79
CA PRO A 298 -2.01 -20.09 5.04
C PRO A 298 -1.42 -19.18 6.13
N VAL A 299 -1.83 -17.92 6.12
CA VAL A 299 -1.33 -16.90 7.05
C VAL A 299 -1.59 -17.26 8.51
N GLU A 300 -2.70 -17.91 8.80
CA GLU A 300 -3.10 -18.38 10.14
C GLU A 300 -2.05 -19.32 10.76
N ALA A 301 -1.49 -20.20 9.94
CA ALA A 301 -0.46 -21.14 10.38
C ALA A 301 0.93 -20.48 10.47
N ARG A 302 1.26 -19.60 9.52
CA ARG A 302 2.60 -18.99 9.44
C ARG A 302 2.77 -17.76 10.33
N ARG A 303 1.70 -16.99 10.53
CA ARG A 303 1.71 -15.70 11.21
C ARG A 303 0.50 -15.53 12.15
N PRO A 304 0.31 -16.47 13.12
CA PRO A 304 -0.88 -16.48 13.98
C PRO A 304 -1.10 -15.18 14.73
N HIS A 305 -0.04 -14.48 15.18
CA HIS A 305 -0.23 -13.23 15.90
C HIS A 305 -0.78 -12.09 15.02
N VAL A 306 -0.53 -12.09 13.71
CA VAL A 306 -1.15 -11.09 12.80
C VAL A 306 -2.65 -11.32 12.76
N VAL A 307 -3.07 -12.57 12.59
CA VAL A 307 -4.48 -12.94 12.54
C VAL A 307 -5.17 -12.66 13.87
N GLN A 308 -4.56 -13.07 14.99
CA GLN A 308 -5.08 -12.77 16.33
C GLN A 308 -5.23 -11.27 16.58
N THR A 309 -4.24 -10.46 16.17
CA THR A 309 -4.29 -9.00 16.31
C THR A 309 -5.42 -8.38 15.49
N ILE A 310 -5.74 -8.94 14.33
CA ILE A 310 -6.90 -8.51 13.52
C ILE A 310 -8.19 -8.93 14.21
N GLN A 311 -8.32 -10.19 14.61
CA GLN A 311 -9.51 -10.75 15.24
C GLN A 311 -9.91 -10.06 16.54
N LEU A 312 -8.94 -9.69 17.38
CA LEU A 312 -9.19 -8.94 18.63
C LEU A 312 -9.94 -7.61 18.45
N ARG A 313 -9.91 -7.05 17.26
CA ARG A 313 -10.57 -5.76 16.95
C ARG A 313 -11.84 -5.93 16.11
N GLU A 314 -12.05 -7.11 15.56
CA GLU A 314 -13.08 -7.33 14.55
C GLU A 314 -14.49 -7.07 15.09
N SER A 315 -14.82 -7.52 16.30
CA SER A 315 -16.16 -7.33 16.90
C SER A 315 -16.51 -5.86 17.09
N SER A 316 -15.56 -5.06 17.60
CA SER A 316 -15.77 -3.62 17.80
C SER A 316 -15.84 -2.87 16.48
N LEU A 317 -14.98 -3.24 15.51
CA LEU A 317 -14.97 -2.65 14.18
C LEU A 317 -16.24 -2.98 13.40
N ALA A 318 -16.79 -4.18 13.52
CA ALA A 318 -18.04 -4.57 12.85
C ALA A 318 -19.22 -3.66 13.25
N ILE A 319 -19.30 -3.28 14.51
CA ILE A 319 -20.33 -2.33 15.00
C ILE A 319 -20.12 -0.95 14.35
N LEU A 320 -18.88 -0.45 14.34
CA LEU A 320 -18.54 0.85 13.77
C LEU A 320 -18.80 0.90 12.26
N HIS A 321 -18.47 -0.17 11.53
CA HIS A 321 -18.73 -0.25 10.08
C HIS A 321 -20.24 -0.24 9.78
N ARG A 322 -21.03 -0.99 10.55
CA ARG A 322 -22.50 -0.97 10.40
C ARG A 322 -23.06 0.43 10.62
N LEU A 323 -22.63 1.09 11.70
CA LEU A 323 -23.03 2.46 12.00
C LEU A 323 -22.60 3.42 10.88
N GLN A 324 -21.38 3.30 10.36
CA GLN A 324 -20.90 4.15 9.27
C GLN A 324 -21.73 3.97 8.00
N ILE A 325 -22.10 2.74 7.64
CA ILE A 325 -22.94 2.46 6.46
C ILE A 325 -24.32 3.11 6.61
N GLU A 326 -24.95 3.01 7.79
CA GLU A 326 -26.22 3.66 8.08
C GLU A 326 -26.09 5.20 8.00
N GLN A 327 -25.05 5.77 8.58
CA GLN A 327 -24.78 7.20 8.52
C GLN A 327 -24.51 7.68 7.08
N LEU A 328 -23.79 6.90 6.26
CA LEU A 328 -23.58 7.23 4.84
C LEU A 328 -24.90 7.27 4.07
N ARG A 329 -25.80 6.29 4.29
CA ARG A 329 -27.13 6.30 3.65
C ARG A 329 -27.94 7.54 4.04
N THR A 330 -27.99 7.85 5.33
CA THR A 330 -28.72 9.00 5.86
C THR A 330 -28.14 10.31 5.32
N TRP A 331 -26.85 10.49 5.43
CA TRP A 331 -26.15 11.70 4.98
C TRP A 331 -26.30 11.95 3.47
N ARG A 332 -26.21 10.91 2.66
CA ARG A 332 -26.39 11.00 1.20
C ARG A 332 -27.85 11.27 0.78
N ALA A 333 -28.82 10.91 1.62
CA ALA A 333 -30.23 11.16 1.34
C ALA A 333 -30.65 12.61 1.62
N TRP A 334 -29.92 13.36 2.45
CA TRP A 334 -30.24 14.74 2.75
C TRP A 334 -29.87 15.67 1.58
N PRO A 335 -30.71 16.72 1.32
CA PRO A 335 -30.37 17.74 0.32
C PRO A 335 -29.04 18.41 0.61
N GLU A 336 -28.31 18.78 -0.45
CA GLU A 336 -27.11 19.60 -0.32
C GLU A 336 -27.45 20.91 0.40
N ASN A 337 -26.55 21.35 1.30
CA ASN A 337 -26.68 22.56 2.11
C ASN A 337 -27.86 22.55 3.12
N SER A 338 -28.38 21.40 3.52
CA SER A 338 -29.34 21.33 4.62
C SER A 338 -28.65 21.23 5.99
N PRO A 339 -29.21 21.84 7.07
CA PRO A 339 -28.66 21.72 8.44
C PRO A 339 -28.57 20.27 8.93
N GLU A 340 -29.50 19.42 8.49
CA GLU A 340 -29.54 17.99 8.82
C GLU A 340 -28.35 17.26 8.18
N ARG A 341 -27.96 17.63 6.95
CA ARG A 341 -26.79 17.07 6.28
C ARG A 341 -25.50 17.44 7.01
N ASP A 342 -25.37 18.68 7.46
CA ASP A 342 -24.18 19.14 8.19
C ASP A 342 -24.05 18.40 9.54
N SER A 343 -25.14 18.27 10.29
CA SER A 343 -25.16 17.51 11.54
C SER A 343 -24.85 16.02 11.33
N SER A 344 -25.39 15.41 10.27
CA SER A 344 -25.12 14.02 9.91
C SER A 344 -23.65 13.82 9.50
N LEU A 345 -23.01 14.82 8.86
CA LEU A 345 -21.60 14.77 8.48
C LEU A 345 -20.69 14.70 9.72
N GLU A 346 -20.97 15.45 10.76
CA GLU A 346 -20.18 15.40 12.01
C GLU A 346 -20.21 13.99 12.62
N ALA A 347 -21.38 13.38 12.73
CA ALA A 347 -21.53 12.01 13.21
C ALA A 347 -20.78 11.00 12.32
N LEU A 348 -20.84 11.16 11.00
CA LEU A 348 -20.16 10.33 10.04
C LEU A 348 -18.62 10.45 10.17
N LEU A 349 -18.10 11.66 10.32
CA LEU A 349 -16.65 11.89 10.52
C LEU A 349 -16.15 11.27 11.84
N LEU A 350 -16.98 11.21 12.88
CA LEU A 350 -16.65 10.50 14.12
C LEU A 350 -16.50 8.98 13.87
N THR A 351 -17.38 8.37 13.07
CA THR A 351 -17.25 6.94 12.72
C THR A 351 -16.00 6.68 11.91
N ILE A 352 -15.65 7.57 10.95
CA ILE A 352 -14.43 7.49 10.16
C ILE A 352 -13.18 7.50 11.06
N ASN A 353 -13.13 8.42 12.01
CA ASN A 353 -12.02 8.53 12.96
C ASN A 353 -11.94 7.30 13.88
N ALA A 354 -13.07 6.80 14.36
CA ALA A 354 -13.12 5.61 15.21
C ALA A 354 -12.65 4.36 14.47
N ILE A 355 -13.09 4.15 13.23
CA ILE A 355 -12.63 3.05 12.38
C ILE A 355 -11.13 3.19 12.08
N ALA A 356 -10.65 4.37 11.71
CA ALA A 356 -9.23 4.63 11.48
C ALA A 356 -8.37 4.30 12.71
N GLY A 357 -8.81 4.71 13.89
CA GLY A 357 -8.17 4.37 15.17
C GLY A 357 -8.16 2.87 15.43
N GLY A 358 -9.28 2.19 15.21
CA GLY A 358 -9.42 0.74 15.35
C GLY A 358 -8.57 -0.06 14.34
N LEU A 359 -8.52 0.38 13.10
CA LEU A 359 -7.67 -0.20 12.06
C LEU A 359 -6.17 0.16 12.26
N ARG A 360 -5.88 1.16 13.08
CA ARG A 360 -4.55 1.78 13.24
C ARG A 360 -3.99 2.28 11.91
N ASN A 361 -4.86 2.89 11.12
CA ASN A 361 -4.60 3.20 9.73
C ASN A 361 -5.39 4.45 9.32
N THR A 362 -4.70 5.48 8.87
CA THR A 362 -5.30 6.74 8.41
C THR A 362 -5.04 7.03 6.92
N GLY A 363 -4.80 5.99 6.18
CA GLY A 363 -4.49 6.11 4.75
C GLY A 363 -3.04 5.89 4.37
#